data_c544b9ee1586a45fc4401c5c1fed2008
#
_entry.id   c544b9ee1586a45fc4401c5c1fed2008
#
_cell.length_a   1.000
_cell.length_b   1.000
_cell.length_c   1.000
_cell.angle_alpha   90.00
_cell.angle_beta   90.00
_cell.angle_gamma   90.00
#
_symmetry.space_group_name_H-M   'P 1'
#
loop_
_entity.id
_entity.type
_entity.pdbx_description
1 polymer ?
#
loop_
_entity_poly.entity_id
_entity_poly.type
_entity_poly.pdbx_seq_one_letter_code
_entity_poly.pdbx_strand_id
1 'polypeptide(L)'
;MLALGSALVCRPELLLVDELSLGLAPAIVEELMARLVQIRRDLGLTMVVVEQNAAAALAVADYGYVLENGRCVLDGDSARLRGHSDIQEFYLGQSQGGARASYRAVKQYRRSRRWYG
;
A
#
# COMPACT_ATOMS: atom_id res chain seq x y z
N MET A 1 -7.48 -15.06 -6.78
CA MET A 1 -7.10 -16.01 -5.70
C MET A 1 -6.39 -17.26 -6.22
N LEU A 2 -6.72 -17.76 -7.38
CA LEU A 2 -6.01 -18.89 -7.99
C LEU A 2 -4.53 -18.57 -8.27
N ALA A 3 -4.24 -17.36 -8.76
CA ALA A 3 -2.86 -16.91 -8.99
C ALA A 3 -2.03 -16.87 -7.70
N LEU A 4 -2.61 -16.42 -6.59
CA LEU A 4 -1.96 -16.42 -5.28
C LEU A 4 -1.65 -17.84 -4.81
N GLY A 5 -2.62 -18.76 -4.92
CA GLY A 5 -2.42 -20.17 -4.58
C GLY A 5 -1.32 -20.81 -5.42
N SER A 6 -1.31 -20.53 -6.72
CA SER A 6 -0.26 -21.03 -7.64
C SER A 6 1.13 -20.53 -7.28
N ALA A 7 1.26 -19.26 -6.89
CA ALA A 7 2.53 -18.69 -6.43
C ALA A 7 3.02 -19.35 -5.15
N LEU A 8 2.12 -19.64 -4.21
CA LEU A 8 2.46 -20.25 -2.93
C LEU A 8 2.91 -21.72 -3.06
N VAL A 9 2.40 -22.44 -4.06
CA VAL A 9 2.84 -23.83 -4.34
C VAL A 9 4.31 -23.89 -4.70
N CYS A 10 4.87 -22.83 -5.28
CA CYS A 10 6.29 -22.73 -5.61
C CYS A 10 7.20 -22.56 -4.39
N ARG A 11 6.67 -22.43 -3.18
CA ARG A 11 7.40 -22.18 -1.92
C ARG A 11 8.37 -20.99 -2.02
N PRO A 12 7.87 -19.79 -2.31
CA PRO A 12 8.72 -18.61 -2.48
C PRO A 12 9.33 -18.15 -1.16
N GLU A 13 10.52 -17.56 -1.22
CA GLU A 13 11.08 -16.76 -0.14
C GLU A 13 10.58 -15.31 -0.19
N LEU A 14 10.29 -14.83 -1.40
CA LEU A 14 9.73 -13.51 -1.68
C LEU A 14 8.48 -13.65 -2.54
N LEU A 15 7.38 -13.07 -2.08
CA LEU A 15 6.13 -13.00 -2.82
C LEU A 15 5.84 -11.57 -3.22
N LEU A 16 5.62 -11.36 -4.52
CA LEU A 16 5.22 -10.08 -5.08
C LEU A 16 3.72 -10.10 -5.38
N VAL A 17 2.98 -9.18 -4.78
CA VAL A 17 1.52 -9.09 -4.90
C VAL A 17 1.16 -7.75 -5.52
N ASP A 18 0.57 -7.77 -6.71
CA ASP A 18 0.23 -6.57 -7.46
C ASP A 18 -1.29 -6.40 -7.56
N GLU A 19 -1.80 -5.37 -6.89
CA GLU A 19 -3.20 -4.91 -6.97
C GLU A 19 -4.26 -6.01 -6.80
N LEU A 20 -4.12 -6.87 -5.77
CA LEU A 20 -5.10 -7.94 -5.50
C LEU A 20 -6.50 -7.42 -5.15
N SER A 21 -6.59 -6.21 -4.61
CA SER A 21 -7.85 -5.62 -4.18
C SER A 21 -8.65 -4.97 -5.30
N LEU A 22 -8.06 -4.85 -6.50
CA LEU A 22 -8.71 -4.17 -7.62
C LEU A 22 -10.05 -4.82 -7.98
N GLY A 23 -11.11 -4.01 -7.95
CA GLY A 23 -12.46 -4.48 -8.27
C GLY A 23 -13.17 -5.24 -7.14
N LEU A 24 -12.56 -5.40 -5.98
CA LEU A 24 -13.15 -6.10 -4.84
C LEU A 24 -13.90 -5.14 -3.90
N ALA A 25 -14.94 -5.65 -3.24
CA ALA A 25 -15.65 -4.91 -2.21
C ALA A 25 -14.76 -4.68 -0.98
N PRO A 26 -14.95 -3.58 -0.22
CA PRO A 26 -14.12 -3.26 0.94
C PRO A 26 -14.00 -4.38 1.97
N ALA A 27 -15.10 -5.06 2.28
CA ALA A 27 -15.08 -6.19 3.23
C ALA A 27 -14.21 -7.35 2.74
N ILE A 28 -14.21 -7.61 1.43
CA ILE A 28 -13.37 -8.64 0.82
C ILE A 28 -11.89 -8.23 0.85
N VAL A 29 -11.61 -6.95 0.64
CA VAL A 29 -10.24 -6.41 0.73
C VAL A 29 -9.68 -6.61 2.13
N GLU A 30 -10.43 -6.30 3.17
CA GLU A 30 -10.00 -6.49 4.55
C GLU A 30 -9.69 -7.97 4.85
N GLU A 31 -10.57 -8.86 4.43
CA GLU A 31 -10.37 -10.30 4.60
C GLU A 31 -9.11 -10.78 3.85
N LEU A 32 -8.93 -10.32 2.61
CA LEU A 32 -7.78 -10.67 1.80
C LEU A 32 -6.47 -10.22 2.46
N MET A 33 -6.43 -8.99 2.95
CA MET A 33 -5.23 -8.44 3.62
C MET A 33 -4.91 -9.22 4.91
N ALA A 34 -5.93 -9.58 5.69
CA ALA A 34 -5.74 -10.41 6.89
C ALA A 34 -5.16 -11.79 6.54
N ARG A 35 -5.62 -12.39 5.46
CA ARG A 35 -5.08 -13.67 4.98
C ARG A 35 -3.63 -13.56 4.51
N LEU A 36 -3.27 -12.47 3.85
CA LEU A 36 -1.88 -12.23 3.45
C LEU A 36 -0.94 -12.14 4.68
N VAL A 37 -1.37 -11.46 5.72
CA VAL A 37 -0.60 -11.39 6.98
C VAL A 37 -0.41 -12.78 7.59
N GLN A 38 -1.47 -13.58 7.61
CA GLN A 38 -1.42 -14.95 8.15
C GLN A 38 -0.48 -15.83 7.33
N ILE A 39 -0.56 -15.79 6.01
CA ILE A 39 0.31 -16.54 5.11
C ILE A 39 1.78 -16.16 5.35
N ARG A 40 2.07 -14.87 5.47
CA ARG A 40 3.42 -14.39 5.75
C ARG A 40 3.96 -14.96 7.07
N ARG A 41 3.16 -14.97 8.11
CA ARG A 41 3.53 -15.51 9.42
C ARG A 41 3.78 -17.02 9.37
N ASP A 42 2.85 -17.74 8.75
CA ASP A 42 2.88 -19.19 8.73
C ASP A 42 4.03 -19.73 7.88
N LEU A 43 4.35 -19.06 6.78
CA LEU A 43 5.39 -19.49 5.84
C LEU A 43 6.73 -18.77 6.05
N GLY A 44 6.78 -17.74 6.88
CA GLY A 44 8.01 -16.97 7.14
C GLY A 44 8.57 -16.27 5.91
N LEU A 45 7.74 -15.94 4.94
CA LEU A 45 8.17 -15.31 3.70
C LEU A 45 8.19 -13.78 3.79
N THR A 46 8.98 -13.16 2.92
CA THR A 46 8.96 -11.72 2.70
C THR A 46 7.94 -11.40 1.60
N MET A 47 7.16 -10.34 1.79
CA MET A 47 6.10 -9.98 0.87
C MET A 47 6.20 -8.51 0.47
N VAL A 48 6.07 -8.24 -0.82
CA VAL A 48 5.92 -6.89 -1.36
C VAL A 48 4.51 -6.79 -1.95
N VAL A 49 3.71 -5.86 -1.41
CA VAL A 49 2.33 -5.65 -1.84
C VAL A 49 2.23 -4.29 -2.52
N VAL A 50 1.74 -4.27 -3.73
CA VAL A 50 1.46 -3.05 -4.49
C VAL A 50 -0.05 -2.82 -4.48
N GLU A 51 -0.47 -1.70 -3.89
CA GLU A 51 -1.87 -1.36 -3.71
C GLU A 51 -2.14 0.13 -3.92
N GLN A 52 -3.25 0.47 -4.55
CA GLN A 52 -3.74 1.85 -4.62
C GLN A 52 -4.46 2.25 -3.33
N ASN A 53 -5.10 1.28 -2.67
CA ASN A 53 -5.76 1.52 -1.39
C ASN A 53 -4.71 1.59 -0.28
N ALA A 54 -4.28 2.81 0.02
CA ALA A 54 -3.23 3.05 1.00
C ALA A 54 -3.62 2.59 2.42
N ALA A 55 -4.88 2.78 2.80
CA ALA A 55 -5.35 2.34 4.12
C ALA A 55 -5.21 0.82 4.29
N ALA A 56 -5.63 0.05 3.29
CA ALA A 56 -5.52 -1.41 3.32
C ALA A 56 -4.06 -1.87 3.34
N ALA A 57 -3.22 -1.28 2.49
CA ALA A 57 -1.81 -1.62 2.42
C ALA A 57 -1.07 -1.31 3.72
N LEU A 58 -1.25 -0.11 4.27
CA LEU A 58 -0.59 0.32 5.51
C LEU A 58 -1.08 -0.43 6.75
N ALA A 59 -2.30 -0.97 6.72
CA ALA A 59 -2.81 -1.78 7.82
C ALA A 59 -2.03 -3.09 8.00
N VAL A 60 -1.42 -3.62 6.95
CA VAL A 60 -0.73 -4.92 6.96
C VAL A 60 0.78 -4.82 6.75
N ALA A 61 1.26 -3.72 6.20
CA ALA A 61 2.68 -3.54 5.91
C ALA A 61 3.48 -3.12 7.14
N ASP A 62 4.73 -3.52 7.20
CA ASP A 62 5.70 -3.02 8.19
C ASP A 62 6.35 -1.73 7.69
N TYR A 63 6.61 -1.65 6.40
CA TYR A 63 7.28 -0.53 5.74
C TYR A 63 6.60 -0.22 4.41
N GLY A 64 6.56 1.05 4.01
CA GLY A 64 5.92 1.47 2.79
C GLY A 64 6.77 2.41 1.94
N TYR A 65 6.52 2.34 0.64
CA TYR A 65 7.06 3.26 -0.37
C TYR A 65 5.89 3.86 -1.13
N VAL A 66 5.84 5.18 -1.19
CA VAL A 66 4.81 5.90 -1.96
C VAL A 66 5.40 6.32 -3.30
N LEU A 67 4.78 5.82 -4.37
CA LEU A 67 5.23 6.11 -5.73
C LEU A 67 4.26 7.06 -6.42
N GLU A 68 4.82 8.05 -7.07
CA GLU A 68 4.10 8.98 -7.96
C GLU A 68 4.89 9.17 -9.25
N ASN A 69 4.23 9.00 -10.39
CA ASN A 69 4.85 9.21 -11.70
C ASN A 69 6.20 8.48 -11.87
N GLY A 70 6.26 7.23 -11.43
CA GLY A 70 7.47 6.41 -11.55
C GLY A 70 8.59 6.76 -10.58
N ARG A 71 8.32 7.57 -9.56
CA ARG A 71 9.29 7.95 -8.54
C ARG A 71 8.79 7.64 -7.15
N CYS A 72 9.69 7.20 -6.28
CA CYS A 72 9.39 7.12 -4.86
C CYS A 72 9.49 8.52 -4.24
N VAL A 73 8.37 9.02 -3.73
CA VAL A 73 8.27 10.37 -3.18
C VAL A 73 8.33 10.38 -1.66
N LEU A 74 8.02 9.26 -1.02
CA LEU A 74 8.01 9.12 0.43
C LEU A 74 8.19 7.64 0.77
N ASP A 75 8.92 7.36 1.83
CA ASP A 75 9.02 6.03 2.41
C ASP A 75 9.17 6.09 3.92
N GLY A 76 8.89 4.99 4.59
CA GLY A 76 9.02 4.89 6.03
C GLY A 76 8.28 3.70 6.59
N ASP A 77 8.39 3.48 7.89
CA ASP A 77 7.58 2.47 8.54
C ASP A 77 6.08 2.84 8.49
N SER A 78 5.22 1.84 8.59
CA SER A 78 3.77 2.03 8.42
C SER A 78 3.17 2.99 9.44
N ALA A 79 3.65 2.98 10.68
CA ALA A 79 3.15 3.89 11.72
C ALA A 79 3.49 5.35 11.38
N ARG A 80 4.70 5.59 10.89
CA ARG A 80 5.13 6.91 10.45
C ARG A 80 4.33 7.40 9.24
N LEU A 81 4.11 6.54 8.25
CA LEU A 81 3.33 6.88 7.06
C LEU A 81 1.88 7.18 7.40
N ARG A 82 1.26 6.40 8.28
CA ARG A 82 -0.11 6.65 8.72
C ARG A 82 -0.27 7.97 9.47
N GLY A 83 0.74 8.37 10.21
CA GLY A 83 0.77 9.65 10.92
C GLY A 83 1.19 10.85 10.07
N HIS A 84 1.64 10.61 8.83
CA HIS A 84 2.12 11.68 7.97
C HIS A 84 0.95 12.47 7.39
N SER A 85 1.00 13.81 7.50
CA SER A 85 -0.10 14.69 7.07
C SER A 85 -0.46 14.51 5.61
N ASP A 86 0.51 14.39 4.73
CA ASP A 86 0.28 14.20 3.30
C ASP A 86 -0.42 12.87 3.01
N ILE A 87 -0.04 11.82 3.70
CA ILE A 87 -0.67 10.52 3.57
C ILE A 87 -2.12 10.57 4.04
N GLN A 88 -2.36 11.18 5.19
CA GLN A 88 -3.73 11.33 5.71
C GLN A 88 -4.61 12.14 4.78
N GLU A 89 -4.09 13.25 4.26
CA GLU A 89 -4.85 14.14 3.39
C GLU A 89 -5.12 13.52 2.02
N PHE A 90 -4.12 12.93 1.39
CA PHE A 90 -4.21 12.50 -0.02
C PHE A 90 -4.59 11.04 -0.22
N TYR A 91 -4.24 10.18 0.70
CA TYR A 91 -4.43 8.74 0.53
C TYR A 91 -5.44 8.14 1.50
N LEU A 92 -5.51 8.63 2.73
CA LEU A 92 -6.43 8.13 3.75
C LEU A 92 -7.73 8.94 3.82
N GLY A 93 -7.68 10.25 3.61
CA GLY A 93 -8.85 11.13 3.61
C GLY A 93 -9.78 10.92 2.42
N GLN A 94 -9.29 10.40 1.31
CA GLN A 94 -10.10 10.15 0.12
C GLN A 94 -11.14 9.04 0.29
N SER A 95 -11.00 8.21 1.29
CA SER A 95 -11.99 7.16 1.58
C SER A 95 -13.27 7.69 2.21
N GLN A 96 -13.29 8.95 2.66
CA GLN A 96 -14.42 9.52 3.38
C GLN A 96 -15.24 10.57 2.62
N GLY A 97 -15.01 10.74 1.35
CA GLY A 97 -15.89 11.59 0.54
C GLY A 97 -15.17 12.61 -0.33
N GLY A 98 -15.11 12.32 -1.56
CA GLY A 98 -15.40 13.16 -2.71
C GLY A 98 -14.63 14.46 -2.95
N ALA A 99 -13.82 14.92 -2.06
CA ALA A 99 -12.97 16.06 -2.36
C ALA A 99 -11.68 15.55 -3.04
N ARG A 100 -11.72 15.47 -4.34
CA ARG A 100 -10.49 15.45 -5.12
C ARG A 100 -9.77 16.79 -4.89
N ALA A 101 -9.12 16.92 -3.76
CA ALA A 101 -8.20 18.01 -3.54
C ALA A 101 -7.27 18.07 -4.75
N SER A 102 -7.09 19.25 -5.30
CA SER A 102 -6.42 19.42 -6.57
C SER A 102 -5.00 18.81 -6.49
N TYR A 103 -4.87 17.63 -7.00
CA TYR A 103 -3.63 16.88 -7.14
C TYR A 103 -2.50 17.72 -7.78
N ARG A 104 -2.87 18.73 -8.55
CA ARG A 104 -1.92 19.62 -9.20
C ARG A 104 -1.22 20.59 -8.26
N ALA A 105 -1.93 21.16 -7.30
CA ALA A 105 -1.34 22.10 -6.33
C ALA A 105 -0.34 21.39 -5.40
N VAL A 106 -0.63 20.14 -5.05
CA VAL A 106 0.21 19.33 -4.18
C VAL A 106 1.45 18.82 -4.86
N LYS A 107 1.37 18.50 -6.15
CA LYS A 107 2.53 18.09 -6.93
C LYS A 107 3.63 19.14 -6.97
N GLN A 108 3.29 20.43 -7.02
CA GLN A 108 4.28 21.50 -7.00
C GLN A 108 4.98 21.61 -5.64
N TYR A 109 4.25 21.42 -4.57
CA TYR A 109 4.78 21.50 -3.21
C TYR A 109 5.74 20.32 -2.91
N ARG A 110 5.42 19.13 -3.38
CA ARG A 110 6.24 17.94 -3.15
C ARG A 110 7.53 17.90 -3.94
N ARG A 111 7.61 18.56 -5.08
CA ARG A 111 8.82 18.59 -5.90
C ARG A 111 10.02 19.23 -5.21
N SER A 112 9.79 20.07 -4.20
CA SER A 112 10.85 20.75 -3.47
C SER A 112 11.38 19.96 -2.27
N ARG A 113 10.71 18.89 -1.85
CA ARG A 113 11.14 18.08 -0.72
C ARG A 113 11.77 16.78 -1.18
N ARG A 114 13.07 16.70 -1.02
CA ARG A 114 13.77 15.41 -1.12
C ARG A 114 13.62 14.69 0.21
N TRP A 115 12.96 13.55 0.18
CA TRP A 115 12.79 12.70 1.34
C TRP A 115 14.00 11.81 1.61
N TYR A 116 14.85 11.67 0.59
CA TYR A 116 16.17 11.06 0.72
C TYR A 116 17.17 12.19 0.87
N GLY A 117 17.75 12.30 2.03
CA GLY A 117 18.75 13.31 2.39
C GLY A 117 19.97 13.28 1.50
#